data_b7ae95c173ca92174db39460e230eda3
#
_entry.id   b7ae95c173ca92174db39460e230eda3
#
_cell.length_a   1.000
_cell.length_b   1.000
_cell.length_c   1.000
_cell.angle_alpha   90.00
_cell.angle_beta   90.00
_cell.angle_gamma   90.00
#
_symmetry.space_group_name_H-M   'P 1'
#
loop_
_entity.id
_entity.type
_entity.pdbx_description
1 polymer ?
#
loop_
_entity_poly.entity_id
_entity_poly.type
_entity_poly.pdbx_seq_one_letter_code
_entity_poly.pdbx_strand_id
1 'polypeptide(L)'
;MEFRTNKKDLLAALTSAAAVAKADEDTPILGTVLLAAEDGRLTLTGTDLALFLSGHVAADVREPGRVAVLASQLHKVVKALPGERVRVKLLGG
;
A
#
# COMPACT_ATOMS: atom_id res chain seq x y z
N MET A 1 10.90 -7.25 -3.19
CA MET A 1 9.52 -7.10 -3.66
C MET A 1 9.47 -6.23 -4.90
N GLU A 2 8.82 -6.69 -5.92
CA GLU A 2 8.62 -5.92 -7.14
C GLU A 2 7.28 -6.27 -7.77
N PHE A 3 6.47 -5.26 -8.10
CA PHE A 3 5.18 -5.46 -8.75
C PHE A 3 4.78 -4.26 -9.59
N ARG A 4 3.83 -4.49 -10.50
CA ARG A 4 3.17 -3.44 -11.28
C ARG A 4 1.67 -3.55 -11.08
N THR A 5 1.00 -2.43 -10.98
CA THR A 5 -0.44 -2.40 -10.82
C THR A 5 -1.03 -1.15 -11.45
N ASN A 6 -2.35 -1.12 -11.58
CA ASN A 6 -3.08 0.04 -12.06
C ASN A 6 -3.04 1.15 -11.01
N LYS A 7 -2.63 2.34 -11.43
CA LYS A 7 -2.49 3.50 -10.53
C LYS A 7 -3.80 3.85 -9.83
N LYS A 8 -4.90 3.87 -10.58
CA LYS A 8 -6.21 4.24 -10.06
C LYS A 8 -6.69 3.25 -9.00
N ASP A 9 -6.49 1.96 -9.25
CA ASP A 9 -6.86 0.90 -8.31
C ASP A 9 -6.01 0.98 -7.04
N LEU A 10 -4.71 1.22 -7.19
CA LEU A 10 -3.81 1.37 -6.05
C LEU A 10 -4.18 2.59 -5.20
N LEU A 11 -4.48 3.72 -5.84
CA LEU A 11 -4.88 4.92 -5.10
C LEU A 11 -6.18 4.71 -4.33
N ALA A 12 -7.16 4.03 -4.92
CA ALA A 12 -8.42 3.72 -4.25
C ALA A 12 -8.19 2.82 -3.03
N ALA A 13 -7.36 1.79 -3.17
CA ALA A 13 -7.04 0.88 -2.07
C ALA A 13 -6.26 1.60 -0.96
N LEU A 14 -5.32 2.46 -1.33
CA LEU A 14 -4.57 3.26 -0.36
C LEU A 14 -5.47 4.22 0.41
N THR A 15 -6.42 4.84 -0.26
CA THR A 15 -7.38 5.73 0.38
C THR A 15 -8.21 4.99 1.43
N SER A 16 -8.70 3.80 1.09
CA SER A 16 -9.46 2.98 2.03
C SER A 16 -8.62 2.53 3.22
N ALA A 17 -7.40 2.06 2.97
CA ALA A 17 -6.51 1.63 4.04
C ALA A 17 -6.09 2.80 4.93
N ALA A 18 -5.82 3.96 4.34
CA ALA A 18 -5.43 5.16 5.09
C ALA A 18 -6.55 5.71 5.96
N ALA A 19 -7.80 5.49 5.58
CA ALA A 19 -8.94 5.92 6.40
C ALA A 19 -8.98 5.20 7.76
N VAL A 20 -8.48 3.97 7.81
CA VAL A 20 -8.36 3.19 9.04
C VAL A 20 -7.02 3.45 9.72
N ALA A 21 -5.93 3.47 8.95
CA ALA A 21 -4.56 3.63 9.45
C ALA A 21 -4.23 5.10 9.68
N LYS A 22 -4.93 5.76 10.59
CA LYS A 22 -4.65 7.16 10.92
C LYS A 22 -3.51 7.26 11.91
N ALA A 23 -2.52 8.06 11.58
CA ALA A 23 -1.45 8.40 12.51
C ALA A 23 -1.99 9.27 13.64
N ASP A 24 -1.49 9.03 14.84
CA ASP A 24 -1.84 9.75 16.03
C ASP A 24 -0.52 10.11 16.71
N GLU A 25 -0.47 11.17 17.46
CA GLU A 25 0.76 11.61 18.15
C GLU A 25 1.28 10.55 19.12
N ASP A 26 0.36 9.82 19.76
CA ASP A 26 0.71 8.80 20.75
C ASP A 26 0.94 7.43 20.12
N THR A 27 0.47 7.20 18.87
CA THR A 27 0.59 5.91 18.20
C THR A 27 0.93 6.10 16.71
N PRO A 28 2.14 6.57 16.40
CA PRO A 28 2.52 6.85 15.00
C PRO A 28 2.42 5.65 14.06
N ILE A 29 2.55 4.44 14.57
CA ILE A 29 2.45 3.21 13.79
C ILE A 29 1.11 3.08 13.07
N LEU A 30 0.06 3.71 13.59
CA LEU A 30 -1.26 3.69 12.96
C LEU A 30 -1.29 4.36 11.59
N GLY A 31 -0.26 5.15 11.26
CA GLY A 31 -0.13 5.75 9.94
C GLY A 31 0.43 4.80 8.88
N THR A 32 0.80 3.57 9.25
CA THR A 32 1.40 2.63 8.33
C THR A 32 0.37 1.68 7.73
N VAL A 33 0.67 1.21 6.52
CA VAL A 33 -0.10 0.18 5.82
C VAL A 33 0.86 -0.93 5.44
N LEU A 34 0.45 -2.16 5.68
CA LEU A 34 1.23 -3.32 5.27
C LEU A 34 0.89 -3.66 3.82
N LEU A 35 1.90 -3.72 2.97
CA LEU A 35 1.78 -4.17 1.59
C LEU A 35 2.32 -5.59 1.49
N ALA A 36 1.55 -6.48 0.89
CA ALA A 36 1.97 -7.85 0.61
C ALA A 36 1.72 -8.16 -0.86
N ALA A 37 2.78 -8.42 -1.61
CA ALA A 37 2.71 -8.74 -3.04
C ALA A 37 2.97 -10.23 -3.24
N GLU A 38 1.97 -10.95 -3.73
CA GLU A 38 2.09 -12.38 -4.03
C GLU A 38 0.90 -12.86 -4.87
N ASP A 39 1.10 -13.95 -5.60
CA ASP A 39 0.02 -14.64 -6.33
C ASP A 39 -0.84 -13.74 -7.22
N GLY A 40 -0.20 -12.81 -7.93
CA GLY A 40 -0.91 -11.95 -8.87
C GLY A 40 -1.73 -10.85 -8.22
N ARG A 41 -1.49 -10.55 -6.96
CA ARG A 41 -2.23 -9.49 -6.25
C ARG A 41 -1.34 -8.76 -5.25
N LEU A 42 -1.77 -7.54 -4.95
CA LEU A 42 -1.21 -6.74 -3.86
C LEU A 42 -2.29 -6.60 -2.79
N THR A 43 -1.97 -7.02 -1.59
CA THR A 43 -2.86 -6.86 -0.43
C THR A 43 -2.37 -5.69 0.41
N LEU A 44 -3.31 -4.82 0.81
CA LEU A 44 -3.04 -3.66 1.64
C LEU A 44 -3.82 -3.82 2.94
N THR A 45 -3.14 -3.73 4.07
CA THR A 45 -3.77 -3.89 5.38
C THR A 45 -3.49 -2.68 6.24
N GLY A 46 -4.56 -2.03 6.72
CA GLY A 46 -4.48 -0.92 7.67
C GLY A 46 -5.14 -1.28 8.98
N THR A 47 -4.78 -0.62 10.05
CA THR A 47 -5.38 -0.85 11.37
C THR A 47 -5.40 0.44 12.20
N ASP A 48 -6.42 0.55 13.07
CA ASP A 48 -6.50 1.57 14.13
C ASP A 48 -6.40 0.94 15.52
N LEU A 49 -5.93 -0.31 15.61
CA LEU A 49 -5.82 -1.16 16.80
C LEU A 49 -7.14 -1.80 17.24
N ALA A 50 -8.27 -1.26 16.81
CA ALA A 50 -9.58 -1.86 17.08
C ALA A 50 -10.14 -2.57 15.85
N LEU A 51 -9.69 -2.13 14.65
CA LEU A 51 -10.19 -2.62 13.38
C LEU A 51 -9.02 -2.88 12.43
N PHE A 52 -9.05 -4.03 11.76
CA PHE A 52 -8.16 -4.29 10.63
C PHE A 52 -8.97 -4.21 9.35
N LEU A 53 -8.51 -3.41 8.41
CA LEU A 53 -9.10 -3.34 7.08
C LEU A 53 -8.09 -3.85 6.07
N SER A 54 -8.48 -4.89 5.33
CA SER A 54 -7.63 -5.49 4.30
C SER A 54 -8.34 -5.43 2.97
N GLY A 55 -7.65 -4.93 1.96
CA GLY A 55 -8.13 -4.91 0.59
C GLY A 55 -7.06 -5.44 -0.34
N HIS A 56 -7.45 -5.82 -1.56
CA HIS A 56 -6.47 -6.27 -2.54
C HIS A 56 -6.78 -5.71 -3.92
N VAL A 57 -5.72 -5.58 -4.73
CA VAL A 57 -5.82 -5.18 -6.13
C VAL A 57 -5.03 -6.16 -6.98
N ALA A 58 -5.46 -6.34 -8.22
CA ALA A 58 -4.70 -7.15 -9.16
C ALA A 58 -3.35 -6.51 -9.42
N ALA A 59 -2.29 -7.31 -9.44
CA ALA A 59 -0.95 -6.83 -9.67
C ALA A 59 -0.14 -7.86 -10.44
N ASP A 60 0.78 -7.38 -11.26
CA ASP A 60 1.78 -8.22 -11.90
C ASP A 60 2.97 -8.30 -10.94
N VAL A 61 3.04 -9.37 -10.17
CA VAL A 61 4.07 -9.54 -9.15
C VAL A 61 5.26 -10.27 -9.75
N ARG A 62 6.38 -9.55 -9.87
CA ARG A 62 7.62 -10.15 -10.35
C ARG A 62 8.41 -10.81 -9.24
N GLU A 63 8.40 -10.17 -8.08
CA GLU A 63 9.10 -10.65 -6.91
C GLU A 63 8.20 -10.45 -5.70
N PRO A 64 7.74 -11.53 -5.05
CA PRO A 64 6.87 -11.40 -3.88
C PRO A 64 7.59 -10.79 -2.69
N GLY A 65 6.83 -10.26 -1.75
CA GLY A 65 7.39 -9.69 -0.54
C GLY A 65 6.36 -8.92 0.24
N ARG A 66 6.81 -8.39 1.37
CA ARG A 66 5.99 -7.60 2.29
C ARG A 66 6.78 -6.41 2.80
N VAL A 67 6.09 -5.31 3.00
CA VAL A 67 6.71 -4.11 3.58
C VAL A 67 5.63 -3.26 4.25
N ALA A 68 5.99 -2.59 5.34
CA ALA A 68 5.14 -1.61 5.98
C ALA A 68 5.57 -0.22 5.51
N VAL A 69 4.63 0.60 5.08
CA VAL A 69 4.91 1.94 4.58
C VAL A 69 3.95 2.94 5.20
N LEU A 70 4.36 4.22 5.21
CA LEU A 70 3.45 5.29 5.60
C LEU A 70 2.43 5.49 4.48
N ALA A 71 1.16 5.27 4.79
CA ALA A 71 0.07 5.34 3.81
C ALA A 71 0.00 6.71 3.14
N SER A 72 0.10 7.78 3.90
CA SER A 72 0.02 9.15 3.37
C SER A 72 1.17 9.46 2.43
N GLN A 73 2.38 8.99 2.76
CA GLN A 73 3.56 9.22 1.94
C GLN A 73 3.48 8.45 0.62
N LEU A 74 3.10 7.17 0.69
CA LEU A 74 2.95 6.36 -0.52
C LEU A 74 1.85 6.91 -1.41
N HIS A 75 0.72 7.30 -0.84
CA HIS A 75 -0.39 7.89 -1.60
C HIS A 75 0.08 9.15 -2.35
N LYS A 76 0.81 10.03 -1.67
CA LYS A 76 1.31 11.26 -2.25
C LYS A 76 2.26 10.99 -3.42
N VAL A 77 3.18 10.04 -3.25
CA VAL A 77 4.14 9.68 -4.31
C VAL A 77 3.42 9.07 -5.51
N VAL A 78 2.53 8.12 -5.28
CA VAL A 78 1.80 7.45 -6.36
C VAL A 78 0.92 8.44 -7.12
N LYS A 79 0.26 9.34 -6.41
CA LYS A 79 -0.59 10.37 -7.02
C LYS A 79 0.19 11.28 -7.96
N ALA A 80 1.45 11.56 -7.63
CA ALA A 80 2.32 12.43 -8.42
C ALA A 80 2.92 11.76 -9.64
N LEU A 81 2.90 10.42 -9.73
CA LEU A 81 3.48 9.69 -10.85
C LEU A 81 2.62 9.83 -12.11
N PRO A 82 3.26 9.98 -13.29
CA PRO A 82 2.51 10.01 -14.55
C PRO A 82 2.09 8.60 -14.98
N GLY A 83 1.11 8.53 -15.88
CA GLY A 83 0.70 7.28 -16.50
C GLY A 83 -0.40 6.56 -15.73
N GLU A 84 -0.86 5.45 -16.30
CA GLU A 84 -1.97 4.65 -15.77
C GLU A 84 -1.50 3.48 -14.90
N ARG A 85 -0.23 3.11 -15.00
CA ARG A 85 0.36 1.99 -14.25
C ARG A 85 1.52 2.46 -13.40
N VAL A 86 1.68 1.76 -12.29
CA VAL A 86 2.74 2.05 -11.33
C VAL A 86 3.56 0.78 -11.12
N ARG A 87 4.87 0.96 -11.11
CA ARG A 87 5.81 -0.10 -10.76
C ARG A 87 6.44 0.25 -9.42
N VAL A 88 6.39 -0.71 -8.51
CA VAL A 88 7.00 -0.56 -7.19
C VAL A 88 8.07 -1.62 -7.03
N LYS A 89 9.25 -1.19 -6.63
CA LYS A 89 10.36 -2.09 -6.36
C LYS A 89 11.00 -1.69 -5.03
N LEU A 90 11.11 -2.65 -4.13
CA LEU A 90 11.80 -2.47 -2.88
C LEU A 90 13.28 -2.79 -3.09
N LEU A 91 14.13 -1.80 -2.88
CA LEU A 91 15.58 -1.94 -3.04
C LEU A 91 16.22 -2.31 -1.71
N GLY A 92 17.23 -3.16 -1.77
CA GLY A 92 18.02 -3.51 -0.62
C GLY A 92 17.33 -4.44 0.36
N GLY A 93 16.32 -5.11 -0.04
CA GLY A 93 15.50 -6.08 0.60
C GLY A 93 15.67 -6.80 1.82
#